data_5bc70cbddbe65207204f784e73f2ad2d
#
_entry.id   5bc70cbddbe65207204f784e73f2ad2d
#
_cell.length_a   1.000
_cell.length_b   1.000
_cell.length_c   1.000
_cell.angle_alpha   90.00
_cell.angle_beta   90.00
_cell.angle_gamma   90.00
#
_symmetry.space_group_name_H-M   'P 1'
#
loop_
_entity.id
_entity.type
_entity.pdbx_description
1 polymer ?
#
loop_
_entity_poly.entity_id
_entity_poly.type
_entity_poly.pdbx_seq_one_letter_code
_entity_poly.pdbx_strand_id
1 'polypeptide(L)'
;SDIRSNNIDVYKAVQDETEFKILLNKVEELKLVTDVKELEKEFYYWRDEKYQNCDTLWEKAMRWIVIRQLCFSGMDRVNKKMGKFNVPYGWYPKFTTFLNKEHHDLLKDWEIKECSFEESILGAAEDDFIFLDPPYLERNSDYGSDLHSSKLHEDLLELLTNTKSKWLLIHHNHSFYEDNYKNFNILSDDFAYASQWKGREQPDRKVKHLYITNF
;
A
#
# COMPACT_ATOMS: atom_id res chain seq x y z
N SER A 1 5.84 9.18 2.05
CA SER A 1 5.08 9.06 3.33
C SER A 1 3.90 8.11 3.18
N ASP A 2 3.43 7.55 4.28
CA ASP A 2 2.23 6.73 4.39
C ASP A 2 1.64 6.92 5.80
N ILE A 3 0.32 6.85 5.93
CA ILE A 3 -0.35 6.89 7.24
C ILE A 3 -0.35 5.53 7.96
N ARG A 4 -0.03 4.46 7.24
CA ARG A 4 -0.04 3.09 7.77
C ARG A 4 1.35 2.73 8.33
N SER A 5 1.45 2.64 9.63
CA SER A 5 2.67 2.23 10.34
C SER A 5 3.28 0.93 9.80
N ASN A 6 2.46 -0.07 9.48
CA ASN A 6 2.94 -1.35 8.94
C ASN A 6 3.74 -1.21 7.63
N ASN A 7 3.31 -0.32 6.72
CA ASN A 7 4.05 -0.05 5.48
C ASN A 7 5.36 0.67 5.79
N ILE A 8 5.30 1.66 6.67
CA ILE A 8 6.45 2.43 7.14
C ILE A 8 7.47 1.53 7.84
N ASP A 9 7.03 0.60 8.69
CA ASP A 9 7.90 -0.37 9.35
C ASP A 9 8.68 -1.22 8.34
N VAL A 10 8.04 -1.67 7.23
CA VAL A 10 8.74 -2.39 6.17
C VAL A 10 9.81 -1.54 5.51
N TYR A 11 9.48 -0.33 5.09
CA TYR A 11 10.45 0.56 4.44
C TYR A 11 11.61 0.92 5.35
N LYS A 12 11.35 1.22 6.63
CA LYS A 12 12.40 1.52 7.63
C LYS A 12 13.27 0.31 7.94
N ALA A 13 12.70 -0.90 8.00
CA ALA A 13 13.47 -2.12 8.19
C ALA A 13 14.38 -2.41 6.98
N VAL A 14 13.93 -2.10 5.76
CA VAL A 14 14.75 -2.21 4.54
C VAL A 14 15.82 -1.12 4.48
N GLN A 15 15.54 0.07 5.02
CA GLN A 15 16.46 1.20 5.06
C GLN A 15 17.60 1.00 6.07
N ASP A 16 17.33 0.45 7.24
CA ASP A 16 18.33 0.17 8.26
C ASP A 16 19.19 -1.04 7.89
N GLU A 17 20.51 -0.88 7.84
CA GLU A 17 21.43 -1.92 7.38
C GLU A 17 21.38 -3.19 8.25
N THR A 18 21.22 -3.03 9.57
CA THR A 18 21.20 -4.16 10.52
C THR A 18 19.88 -4.91 10.44
N GLU A 19 18.76 -4.19 10.51
CA GLU A 19 17.42 -4.73 10.40
C GLU A 19 17.20 -5.41 9.04
N PHE A 20 17.69 -4.79 7.96
CA PHE A 20 17.61 -5.33 6.61
C PHE A 20 18.34 -6.68 6.47
N LYS A 21 19.56 -6.80 7.00
CA LYS A 21 20.32 -8.08 6.93
C LYS A 21 19.56 -9.21 7.62
N ILE A 22 18.95 -8.94 8.78
CA ILE A 22 18.15 -9.93 9.51
C ILE A 22 16.90 -10.26 8.71
N LEU A 23 16.16 -9.24 8.28
CA LEU A 23 14.93 -9.40 7.50
C LEU A 23 15.17 -10.20 6.21
N LEU A 24 16.23 -9.88 5.46
CA LEU A 24 16.59 -10.57 4.22
C LEU A 24 16.86 -12.07 4.49
N ASN A 25 17.64 -12.40 5.51
CA ASN A 25 17.90 -13.78 5.86
C ASN A 25 16.60 -14.54 6.20
N LYS A 26 15.69 -13.92 6.98
CA LYS A 26 14.40 -14.52 7.33
C LYS A 26 13.48 -14.72 6.13
N VAL A 27 13.45 -13.76 5.22
CA VAL A 27 12.73 -13.89 3.94
C VAL A 27 13.30 -15.05 3.11
N GLU A 28 14.62 -15.16 2.98
CA GLU A 28 15.24 -16.23 2.22
C GLU A 28 15.04 -17.61 2.89
N GLU A 29 15.12 -17.71 4.22
CA GLU A 29 14.75 -18.93 4.96
C GLU A 29 13.31 -19.37 4.65
N LEU A 30 12.36 -18.46 4.69
CA LEU A 30 10.95 -18.78 4.43
C LEU A 30 10.67 -19.17 2.98
N LYS A 31 11.42 -18.65 2.02
CA LYS A 31 11.34 -19.04 0.60
C LYS A 31 11.74 -20.50 0.35
N LEU A 32 12.53 -21.11 1.23
CA LEU A 32 12.93 -22.51 1.14
C LEU A 32 11.84 -23.48 1.64
N VAL A 33 10.83 -22.98 2.34
CA VAL A 33 9.71 -23.80 2.81
C VAL A 33 8.82 -24.19 1.63
N THR A 34 8.73 -25.48 1.36
CA THR A 34 7.94 -26.06 0.25
C THR A 34 6.67 -26.76 0.70
N ASP A 35 6.55 -27.07 2.00
CA ASP A 35 5.36 -27.67 2.57
C ASP A 35 4.31 -26.58 2.87
N VAL A 36 3.15 -26.72 2.22
CA VAL A 36 2.01 -25.79 2.39
C VAL A 36 1.53 -25.71 3.82
N LYS A 37 1.58 -26.82 4.60
CA LYS A 37 1.17 -26.82 6.00
C LYS A 37 2.18 -26.08 6.88
N GLU A 38 3.45 -26.11 6.55
CA GLU A 38 4.46 -25.32 7.24
C GLU A 38 4.30 -23.83 6.94
N LEU A 39 4.04 -23.47 5.69
CA LEU A 39 3.71 -22.08 5.32
C LEU A 39 2.43 -21.58 6.02
N GLU A 40 1.42 -22.44 6.16
CA GLU A 40 0.20 -22.11 6.89
C GLU A 40 0.51 -21.86 8.39
N LYS A 41 1.35 -22.67 9.02
CA LYS A 41 1.79 -22.45 10.41
C LYS A 41 2.55 -21.14 10.57
N GLU A 42 3.49 -20.84 9.67
CA GLU A 42 4.22 -19.58 9.65
C GLU A 42 3.26 -18.39 9.50
N PHE A 43 2.30 -18.46 8.57
CA PHE A 43 1.30 -17.41 8.41
C PHE A 43 0.53 -17.14 9.70
N TYR A 44 0.00 -18.19 10.37
CA TYR A 44 -0.77 -18.03 11.61
C TYR A 44 0.10 -17.59 12.79
N TYR A 45 1.36 -18.03 12.87
CA TYR A 45 2.31 -17.53 13.84
C TYR A 45 2.48 -16.00 13.74
N TRP A 46 2.75 -15.49 12.53
CA TRP A 46 2.90 -14.04 12.30
C TRP A 46 1.59 -13.29 12.45
N ARG A 47 0.46 -13.86 12.05
CA ARG A 47 -0.85 -13.23 12.15
C ARG A 47 -1.40 -13.18 13.56
N ASP A 48 -1.27 -14.24 14.34
CA ASP A 48 -1.98 -14.41 15.61
C ASP A 48 -1.06 -14.20 16.83
N GLU A 49 0.14 -14.78 16.82
CA GLU A 49 1.06 -14.71 17.95
C GLU A 49 1.93 -13.45 17.93
N LYS A 50 2.46 -13.10 16.77
CA LYS A 50 3.34 -11.93 16.58
C LYS A 50 2.60 -10.63 16.26
N TYR A 51 1.29 -10.65 16.03
CA TYR A 51 0.57 -9.45 15.56
C TYR A 51 0.73 -8.23 16.47
N GLN A 52 0.79 -8.41 17.78
CA GLN A 52 0.99 -7.34 18.77
C GLN A 52 2.28 -7.50 19.58
N ASN A 53 3.12 -8.48 19.27
CA ASN A 53 4.29 -8.89 20.05
C ASN A 53 5.57 -8.84 19.22
N CYS A 54 5.72 -7.86 18.34
CA CYS A 54 6.97 -7.60 17.62
C CYS A 54 7.79 -6.55 18.37
N ASP A 55 8.99 -6.94 18.81
CA ASP A 55 9.88 -6.07 19.60
C ASP A 55 10.84 -5.27 18.71
N THR A 56 11.22 -5.83 17.57
CA THR A 56 12.17 -5.23 16.63
C THR A 56 11.51 -4.77 15.35
N LEU A 57 12.20 -3.92 14.61
CA LEU A 57 11.67 -3.39 13.35
C LEU A 57 11.59 -4.47 12.27
N TRP A 58 12.61 -5.36 12.19
CA TRP A 58 12.57 -6.48 11.24
C TRP A 58 11.41 -7.46 11.53
N GLU A 59 11.05 -7.70 12.81
CA GLU A 59 9.88 -8.53 13.14
C GLU A 59 8.58 -7.91 12.66
N LYS A 60 8.40 -6.61 12.87
CA LYS A 60 7.23 -5.87 12.36
C LYS A 60 7.13 -5.94 10.84
N ALA A 61 8.26 -5.74 10.16
CA ALA A 61 8.34 -5.85 8.71
C ALA A 61 8.06 -7.27 8.22
N MET A 62 8.71 -8.29 8.80
CA MET A 62 8.50 -9.70 8.44
C MET A 62 7.05 -10.11 8.63
N ARG A 63 6.43 -9.76 9.77
CA ARG A 63 5.01 -9.98 10.04
C ARG A 63 4.16 -9.42 8.91
N TRP A 64 4.37 -8.16 8.54
CA TRP A 64 3.55 -7.52 7.50
C TRP A 64 3.75 -8.16 6.13
N ILE A 65 5.00 -8.44 5.75
CA ILE A 65 5.34 -9.13 4.50
C ILE A 65 4.67 -10.50 4.43
N VAL A 66 4.79 -11.32 5.48
CA VAL A 66 4.21 -12.68 5.50
C VAL A 66 2.69 -12.64 5.41
N ILE A 67 2.05 -11.78 6.23
CA ILE A 67 0.60 -11.67 6.24
C ILE A 67 0.09 -11.21 4.86
N ARG A 68 0.70 -10.20 4.26
CA ARG A 68 0.26 -9.66 2.97
C ARG A 68 0.49 -10.62 1.81
N GLN A 69 1.60 -11.35 1.83
CA GLN A 69 1.94 -12.31 0.78
C GLN A 69 1.07 -13.57 0.84
N LEU A 70 0.77 -14.08 2.03
CA LEU A 70 0.15 -15.39 2.21
C LEU A 70 -1.34 -15.34 2.57
N CYS A 71 -1.94 -14.17 2.82
CA CYS A 71 -3.36 -14.06 3.10
C CYS A 71 -4.21 -14.32 1.86
N PHE A 72 -5.43 -14.80 2.08
CA PHE A 72 -6.39 -15.07 1.01
C PHE A 72 -6.62 -13.84 0.12
N SER A 73 -6.34 -14.00 -1.17
CA SER A 73 -6.55 -12.99 -2.23
C SER A 73 -5.84 -11.63 -1.98
N GLY A 74 -4.78 -11.59 -1.15
CA GLY A 74 -4.11 -10.35 -0.82
C GLY A 74 -4.97 -9.32 -0.07
N MET A 75 -6.08 -9.76 0.54
CA MET A 75 -7.03 -8.87 1.21
C MET A 75 -6.39 -8.18 2.42
N ASP A 76 -6.76 -6.93 2.64
CA ASP A 76 -6.38 -6.14 3.81
C ASP A 76 -7.61 -5.86 4.66
N ARG A 77 -7.85 -6.70 5.65
CA ARG A 77 -9.01 -6.57 6.51
C ARG A 77 -8.64 -6.76 7.98
N VAL A 78 -9.00 -5.77 8.79
CA VAL A 78 -8.82 -5.77 10.23
C VAL A 78 -10.19 -5.88 10.91
N ASN A 79 -10.32 -6.75 11.89
CA ASN A 79 -11.48 -6.80 12.75
C ASN A 79 -11.51 -5.55 13.64
N LYS A 80 -12.47 -4.66 13.41
CA LYS A 80 -12.57 -3.36 14.11
C LYS A 80 -12.71 -3.50 15.63
N LYS A 81 -13.34 -4.60 16.13
CA LYS A 81 -13.53 -4.82 17.57
C LYS A 81 -12.25 -5.32 18.26
N MET A 82 -11.45 -6.12 17.55
CA MET A 82 -10.26 -6.75 18.10
C MET A 82 -8.97 -6.02 17.73
N GLY A 83 -9.00 -5.11 16.76
CA GLY A 83 -7.82 -4.43 16.22
C GLY A 83 -6.82 -5.38 15.55
N LYS A 84 -7.27 -6.58 15.14
CA LYS A 84 -6.40 -7.63 14.59
C LYS A 84 -6.75 -7.95 13.14
N PHE A 85 -5.73 -8.23 12.35
CA PHE A 85 -5.87 -8.75 11.00
C PHE A 85 -6.61 -10.10 11.05
N ASN A 86 -7.64 -10.28 10.20
CA ASN A 86 -8.53 -11.44 10.29
C ASN A 86 -8.74 -12.18 8.96
N VAL A 87 -7.91 -11.90 7.95
CA VAL A 87 -7.95 -12.68 6.70
C VAL A 87 -7.30 -14.03 6.93
N PRO A 88 -7.89 -15.13 6.43
CA PRO A 88 -7.30 -16.46 6.55
C PRO A 88 -6.10 -16.66 5.58
N TYR A 89 -5.38 -17.75 5.76
CA TYR A 89 -4.34 -18.20 4.84
C TYR A 89 -4.92 -18.45 3.44
N GLY A 90 -4.17 -18.09 2.40
CA GLY A 90 -4.62 -18.13 1.00
C GLY A 90 -4.28 -19.42 0.25
N TRP A 91 -3.74 -20.44 0.91
CA TRP A 91 -3.33 -21.72 0.32
C TRP A 91 -2.27 -21.58 -0.78
N TYR A 92 -1.36 -20.63 -0.63
CA TYR A 92 -0.25 -20.45 -1.57
C TYR A 92 0.76 -21.60 -1.44
N PRO A 93 1.23 -22.15 -2.57
CA PRO A 93 2.15 -23.30 -2.56
C PRO A 93 3.59 -22.90 -2.17
N LYS A 94 3.89 -21.61 -2.15
CA LYS A 94 5.23 -21.09 -1.83
C LYS A 94 5.16 -19.62 -1.41
N PHE A 95 6.15 -19.21 -0.64
CA PHE A 95 6.41 -17.82 -0.36
C PHE A 95 7.31 -17.22 -1.46
N THR A 96 6.91 -16.09 -2.07
CA THR A 96 7.56 -15.55 -3.27
C THR A 96 8.00 -14.11 -3.15
N THR A 97 8.06 -13.58 -1.94
CA THR A 97 8.48 -12.20 -1.70
C THR A 97 9.88 -11.96 -2.30
N PHE A 98 9.98 -10.88 -3.06
CA PHE A 98 11.23 -10.45 -3.64
C PHE A 98 11.82 -9.32 -2.81
N LEU A 99 12.92 -9.60 -2.13
CA LEU A 99 13.70 -8.65 -1.35
C LEU A 99 15.17 -8.87 -1.66
N ASN A 100 15.93 -7.81 -1.94
CA ASN A 100 17.35 -7.88 -2.22
C ASN A 100 18.06 -6.58 -1.80
N LYS A 101 19.40 -6.58 -1.96
CA LYS A 101 20.25 -5.44 -1.61
C LYS A 101 19.91 -4.15 -2.37
N GLU A 102 19.41 -4.25 -3.59
CA GLU A 102 19.06 -3.08 -4.41
C GLU A 102 17.94 -2.24 -3.75
N HIS A 103 17.00 -2.90 -3.06
CA HIS A 103 15.95 -2.19 -2.30
C HIS A 103 16.54 -1.39 -1.13
N HIS A 104 17.51 -1.97 -0.41
CA HIS A 104 18.22 -1.24 0.64
C HIS A 104 19.02 -0.06 0.07
N ASP A 105 19.80 -0.30 -0.98
CA ASP A 105 20.64 0.74 -1.61
C ASP A 105 19.78 1.89 -2.16
N LEU A 106 18.57 1.59 -2.63
CA LEU A 106 17.61 2.60 -3.09
C LEU A 106 17.05 3.45 -1.95
N LEU A 107 16.68 2.81 -0.83
CA LEU A 107 15.95 3.47 0.25
C LEU A 107 16.86 4.13 1.30
N LYS A 108 18.16 3.80 1.37
CA LYS A 108 19.08 4.22 2.44
C LYS A 108 19.14 5.74 2.68
N ASP A 109 18.96 6.52 1.61
CA ASP A 109 19.05 7.99 1.67
C ASP A 109 17.66 8.67 1.64
N TRP A 110 16.57 7.90 1.65
CA TRP A 110 15.22 8.43 1.60
C TRP A 110 14.74 8.90 2.98
N GLU A 111 13.98 9.95 3.03
CA GLU A 111 13.23 10.32 4.22
C GLU A 111 11.89 9.58 4.24
N ILE A 112 11.71 8.65 5.19
CA ILE A 112 10.53 7.80 5.32
C ILE A 112 9.73 8.24 6.54
N LYS A 113 8.54 8.80 6.30
CA LYS A 113 7.68 9.38 7.35
C LYS A 113 6.34 8.64 7.46
N GLU A 114 5.92 8.40 8.69
CA GLU A 114 4.53 8.08 9.02
C GLU A 114 3.81 9.41 9.27
N CYS A 115 3.07 9.88 8.27
CA CYS A 115 2.31 11.12 8.38
C CYS A 115 1.13 11.13 7.39
N SER A 116 0.22 12.08 7.60
CA SER A 116 -0.91 12.27 6.71
C SER A 116 -0.48 12.92 5.38
N PHE A 117 -1.36 12.87 4.38
CA PHE A 117 -1.11 13.54 3.10
C PHE A 117 -1.08 15.06 3.25
N GLU A 118 -1.88 15.61 4.16
CA GLU A 118 -1.91 17.05 4.46
C GLU A 118 -0.54 17.51 4.95
N GLU A 119 0.04 16.79 5.92
CA GLU A 119 1.36 17.10 6.45
C GLU A 119 2.44 17.00 5.36
N SER A 120 2.34 15.99 4.50
CA SER A 120 3.28 15.82 3.39
C SER A 120 3.20 16.93 2.36
N ILE A 121 1.99 17.34 1.96
CA ILE A 121 1.78 18.39 0.96
C ILE A 121 2.19 19.75 1.51
N LEU A 122 1.80 20.07 2.75
CA LEU A 122 2.16 21.33 3.41
C LEU A 122 3.65 21.46 3.67
N GLY A 123 4.37 20.34 3.84
CA GLY A 123 5.82 20.30 4.02
C GLY A 123 6.62 20.39 2.72
N ALA A 124 5.97 20.32 1.55
CA ALA A 124 6.66 20.33 0.26
C ALA A 124 7.09 21.76 -0.15
N ALA A 125 8.33 21.90 -0.63
CA ALA A 125 8.86 23.14 -1.17
C ALA A 125 8.41 23.37 -2.63
N GLU A 126 8.56 24.59 -3.14
CA GLU A 126 8.15 24.96 -4.50
C GLU A 126 8.85 24.12 -5.59
N ASP A 127 10.11 23.73 -5.34
CA ASP A 127 10.91 22.91 -6.26
C ASP A 127 10.66 21.41 -6.13
N ASP A 128 9.84 20.98 -5.16
CA ASP A 128 9.49 19.57 -4.98
C ASP A 128 8.46 19.10 -6.02
N PHE A 129 8.48 17.78 -6.25
CA PHE A 129 7.47 17.08 -7.04
C PHE A 129 6.66 16.14 -6.15
N ILE A 130 5.34 16.33 -6.12
CA ILE A 130 4.43 15.54 -5.31
C ILE A 130 3.76 14.48 -6.19
N PHE A 131 3.96 13.20 -5.88
CA PHE A 131 3.25 12.08 -6.50
C PHE A 131 2.15 11.57 -5.56
N LEU A 132 0.92 11.45 -6.06
CA LEU A 132 -0.26 11.13 -5.28
C LEU A 132 -1.04 9.96 -5.90
N ASP A 133 -1.23 8.89 -5.13
CA ASP A 133 -2.10 7.77 -5.44
C ASP A 133 -3.04 7.53 -4.24
N PRO A 134 -4.04 8.41 -4.03
CA PRO A 134 -4.94 8.32 -2.88
C PRO A 134 -5.86 7.09 -3.00
N PRO A 135 -6.48 6.64 -1.88
CA PRO A 135 -7.51 5.62 -1.93
C PRO A 135 -8.61 6.03 -2.91
N TYR A 136 -9.04 5.10 -3.76
CA TYR A 136 -10.02 5.43 -4.79
C TYR A 136 -11.39 5.74 -4.21
N LEU A 137 -12.01 6.79 -4.72
CA LEU A 137 -13.38 7.18 -4.39
C LEU A 137 -14.34 6.17 -5.06
N GLU A 138 -14.84 5.21 -4.30
CA GLU A 138 -15.76 4.19 -4.80
C GLU A 138 -17.20 4.54 -4.50
N ARG A 139 -18.11 4.18 -5.44
CA ARG A 139 -19.57 4.43 -5.29
C ARG A 139 -20.20 3.64 -4.14
N ASN A 140 -19.57 2.53 -3.70
CA ASN A 140 -20.06 1.65 -2.63
C ASN A 140 -18.87 1.03 -1.89
N SER A 141 -18.21 1.78 -1.02
CA SER A 141 -17.18 1.18 -0.19
C SER A 141 -17.79 0.51 1.03
N ASP A 142 -17.93 -0.81 0.99
CA ASP A 142 -18.14 -1.64 2.20
C ASP A 142 -16.96 -1.57 3.18
N TYR A 143 -15.90 -0.88 2.81
CA TYR A 143 -14.70 -0.65 3.62
C TYR A 143 -14.83 0.55 4.56
N GLY A 144 -15.99 0.77 5.12
CA GLY A 144 -16.33 1.69 6.22
C GLY A 144 -15.18 2.40 6.95
N SER A 145 -14.31 3.05 6.24
CA SER A 145 -13.26 3.90 6.76
C SER A 145 -13.40 5.29 6.14
N ASP A 146 -13.14 6.31 6.92
CA ASP A 146 -13.14 7.72 6.49
C ASP A 146 -12.15 8.00 5.33
N LEU A 147 -11.26 7.05 5.02
CA LEU A 147 -10.27 7.10 3.94
C LEU A 147 -10.87 7.11 2.51
N HIS A 148 -12.13 6.69 2.34
CA HIS A 148 -12.84 6.73 1.05
C HIS A 148 -13.95 7.78 1.04
N SER A 149 -13.90 8.71 1.99
CA SER A 149 -14.91 9.76 2.10
C SER A 149 -14.69 10.84 1.05
N SER A 150 -15.79 11.45 0.56
CA SER A 150 -15.73 12.62 -0.31
C SER A 150 -14.91 13.75 0.31
N LYS A 151 -14.94 13.87 1.63
CA LYS A 151 -14.21 14.88 2.38
C LYS A 151 -12.69 14.76 2.20
N LEU A 152 -12.10 13.55 2.23
CA LEU A 152 -10.68 13.38 1.97
C LEU A 152 -10.29 13.96 0.61
N HIS A 153 -11.11 13.69 -0.42
CA HIS A 153 -10.83 14.17 -1.77
C HIS A 153 -11.09 15.66 -1.95
N GLU A 154 -12.00 16.24 -1.19
CA GLU A 154 -12.23 17.69 -1.12
C GLU A 154 -11.06 18.41 -0.44
N ASP A 155 -10.58 17.89 0.70
CA ASP A 155 -9.41 18.41 1.43
C ASP A 155 -8.16 18.30 0.56
N LEU A 156 -7.98 17.20 -0.17
CA LEU A 156 -6.89 17.00 -1.11
C LEU A 156 -6.93 18.03 -2.26
N LEU A 157 -8.09 18.27 -2.85
CA LEU A 157 -8.28 19.28 -3.90
C LEU A 157 -7.89 20.68 -3.41
N GLU A 158 -8.32 21.06 -2.20
CA GLU A 158 -7.99 22.34 -1.61
C GLU A 158 -6.47 22.52 -1.45
N LEU A 159 -5.79 21.53 -0.92
CA LEU A 159 -4.33 21.55 -0.76
C LEU A 159 -3.59 21.61 -2.10
N LEU A 160 -4.01 20.81 -3.09
CA LEU A 160 -3.40 20.79 -4.41
C LEU A 160 -3.63 22.07 -5.23
N THR A 161 -4.72 22.75 -4.97
CA THR A 161 -5.01 24.07 -5.60
C THR A 161 -4.10 25.16 -5.03
N ASN A 162 -3.72 25.05 -3.76
CA ASN A 162 -2.94 26.08 -3.06
C ASN A 162 -1.42 25.82 -3.04
N THR A 163 -0.96 24.60 -3.33
CA THR A 163 0.47 24.31 -3.36
C THR A 163 1.16 24.92 -4.59
N LYS A 164 2.41 25.37 -4.40
CA LYS A 164 3.26 25.83 -5.49
C LYS A 164 4.10 24.72 -6.12
N SER A 165 4.22 23.58 -5.43
CA SER A 165 4.95 22.42 -5.92
C SER A 165 4.26 21.85 -7.16
N LYS A 166 5.04 21.23 -8.04
CA LYS A 166 4.48 20.44 -9.14
C LYS A 166 3.93 19.14 -8.59
N TRP A 167 2.77 18.70 -9.11
CA TRP A 167 2.18 17.46 -8.66
C TRP A 167 1.55 16.64 -9.78
N LEU A 168 1.54 15.31 -9.58
CA LEU A 168 0.80 14.33 -10.37
C LEU A 168 -0.10 13.53 -9.43
N LEU A 169 -1.40 13.53 -9.72
CA LEU A 169 -2.40 12.72 -9.04
C LEU A 169 -2.92 11.65 -9.99
N ILE A 170 -2.94 10.39 -9.52
CA ILE A 170 -3.52 9.26 -10.25
C ILE A 170 -4.80 8.83 -9.55
N HIS A 171 -5.86 8.63 -10.33
CA HIS A 171 -7.13 8.10 -9.81
C HIS A 171 -7.89 7.37 -10.94
N HIS A 172 -8.80 6.47 -10.60
CA HIS A 172 -9.73 5.95 -11.60
C HIS A 172 -10.74 7.05 -12.01
N ASN A 173 -11.33 6.90 -13.20
CA ASN A 173 -12.30 7.87 -13.70
C ASN A 173 -13.53 7.96 -12.78
N HIS A 174 -13.79 9.15 -12.24
CA HIS A 174 -14.91 9.46 -11.37
C HIS A 174 -15.36 10.90 -11.61
N SER A 175 -16.68 11.16 -11.61
CA SER A 175 -17.26 12.49 -11.87
C SER A 175 -16.70 13.59 -10.97
N PHE A 176 -16.42 13.29 -9.70
CA PHE A 176 -15.78 14.24 -8.79
C PHE A 176 -14.49 14.84 -9.38
N TYR A 177 -13.62 14.01 -9.95
CA TYR A 177 -12.35 14.47 -10.54
C TYR A 177 -12.56 15.19 -11.87
N GLU A 178 -13.47 14.70 -12.72
CA GLU A 178 -13.79 15.37 -13.99
C GLU A 178 -14.38 16.77 -13.76
N ASP A 179 -15.22 16.93 -12.72
CA ASP A 179 -15.90 18.19 -12.43
C ASP A 179 -15.01 19.20 -11.69
N ASN A 180 -14.22 18.75 -10.74
CA ASN A 180 -13.49 19.65 -9.83
C ASN A 180 -12.04 19.93 -10.27
N TYR A 181 -11.44 19.07 -11.12
CA TYR A 181 -10.06 19.24 -11.60
C TYR A 181 -9.97 19.74 -13.05
N LYS A 182 -11.07 20.20 -13.65
CA LYS A 182 -11.13 20.68 -15.04
C LYS A 182 -10.20 21.85 -15.38
N ASN A 183 -9.70 22.57 -14.38
CA ASN A 183 -8.74 23.65 -14.55
C ASN A 183 -7.29 23.17 -14.58
N PHE A 184 -7.05 21.89 -14.41
CA PHE A 184 -5.75 21.23 -14.46
C PHE A 184 -5.62 20.40 -15.74
N ASN A 185 -4.41 19.93 -16.04
CA ASN A 185 -4.18 19.05 -17.18
C ASN A 185 -4.64 17.63 -16.82
N ILE A 186 -5.60 17.08 -17.57
CA ILE A 186 -6.13 15.74 -17.37
C ILE A 186 -5.80 14.88 -18.59
N LEU A 187 -4.97 13.86 -18.39
CA LEU A 187 -4.78 12.77 -19.34
C LEU A 187 -5.51 11.53 -18.85
N SER A 188 -5.90 10.65 -19.75
CA SER A 188 -6.56 9.40 -19.37
C SER A 188 -6.08 8.23 -20.20
N ASP A 189 -6.02 7.04 -19.58
CA ASP A 189 -5.68 5.79 -20.25
C ASP A 189 -6.55 4.65 -19.72
N ASP A 190 -6.80 3.65 -20.57
CA ASP A 190 -7.54 2.45 -20.21
C ASP A 190 -6.59 1.40 -19.64
N PHE A 191 -6.79 1.04 -18.40
CA PHE A 191 -6.01 0.01 -17.71
C PHE A 191 -6.83 -1.26 -17.47
N ALA A 192 -6.27 -2.42 -17.83
CA ALA A 192 -6.89 -3.72 -17.57
C ALA A 192 -6.28 -4.35 -16.30
N TYR A 193 -7.08 -4.53 -15.26
CA TYR A 193 -6.62 -5.24 -14.06
C TYR A 193 -6.55 -6.75 -14.30
N ALA A 194 -5.39 -7.34 -14.04
CA ALA A 194 -5.11 -8.78 -14.22
C ALA A 194 -5.76 -9.70 -13.17
N SER A 195 -6.58 -9.21 -12.24
CA SER A 195 -7.21 -10.03 -11.21
C SER A 195 -8.37 -10.84 -11.78
N GLN A 196 -8.06 -12.00 -12.33
CA GLN A 196 -9.06 -12.99 -12.69
C GLN A 196 -9.34 -13.90 -11.49
N TRP A 197 -10.52 -13.80 -10.91
CA TRP A 197 -11.10 -14.89 -10.13
C TRP A 197 -11.39 -16.04 -11.11
N LYS A 198 -10.61 -17.12 -11.03
CA LYS A 198 -10.90 -18.35 -11.79
C LYS A 198 -12.34 -18.79 -11.48
N GLY A 199 -13.25 -18.71 -12.48
CA GLY A 199 -14.61 -19.22 -12.37
C GLY A 199 -15.76 -18.23 -12.55
N ARG A 200 -15.50 -16.95 -12.79
CA ARG A 200 -16.52 -16.02 -13.32
C ARG A 200 -15.98 -15.38 -14.58
N GLU A 201 -16.64 -15.61 -15.71
CA GLU A 201 -16.48 -14.79 -16.90
C GLU A 201 -16.92 -13.37 -16.53
N GLN A 202 -15.98 -12.53 -16.16
CA GLN A 202 -16.22 -11.10 -16.07
C GLN A 202 -15.65 -10.50 -17.34
N PRO A 203 -16.42 -9.62 -18.03
CA PRO A 203 -15.89 -8.87 -19.16
C PRO A 203 -14.63 -8.13 -18.74
N ASP A 204 -13.67 -7.99 -19.65
CA ASP A 204 -12.45 -7.22 -19.49
C ASP A 204 -12.78 -5.92 -18.76
N ARG A 205 -12.45 -5.83 -17.46
CA ARG A 205 -12.64 -4.59 -16.70
C ARG A 205 -11.53 -3.64 -17.10
N LYS A 206 -11.69 -3.01 -18.23
CA LYS A 206 -10.95 -1.82 -18.55
C LYS A 206 -11.44 -0.73 -17.61
N VAL A 207 -10.57 -0.25 -16.77
CA VAL A 207 -10.83 0.89 -15.90
C VAL A 207 -10.05 2.06 -16.46
N LYS A 208 -10.75 3.15 -16.72
CA LYS A 208 -10.13 4.37 -17.17
C LYS A 208 -9.44 5.05 -15.99
N HIS A 209 -8.14 5.26 -16.09
CA HIS A 209 -7.35 6.02 -15.13
C HIS A 209 -7.19 7.45 -15.59
N LEU A 210 -7.21 8.38 -14.65
CA LEU A 210 -6.91 9.79 -14.83
C LEU A 210 -5.53 10.08 -14.27
N TYR A 211 -4.77 10.86 -15.02
CA TYR A 211 -3.47 11.44 -14.64
C TYR A 211 -3.64 12.94 -14.65
N ILE A 212 -3.69 13.55 -13.47
CA ILE A 212 -4.01 14.96 -13.30
C ILE A 212 -2.78 15.70 -12.82
N THR A 213 -2.42 16.83 -13.48
CA THR A 213 -1.24 17.61 -13.14
C THR A 213 -1.53 19.12 -13.15
N ASN A 214 -0.72 19.90 -12.40
CA ASN A 214 -0.76 21.37 -12.42
C ASN A 214 0.29 22.01 -13.34
N PHE A 215 0.97 21.23 -14.18
CA PHE A 215 2.03 21.72 -15.08
C PHE A 215 1.87 21.17 -16.49
#